data_d0c832d26fd8be99d1bc731230b041db
#
_entry.id   d0c832d26fd8be99d1bc731230b041db
#
_cell.length_a   1.000
_cell.length_b   1.000
_cell.length_c   1.000
_cell.angle_alpha   90.00
_cell.angle_beta   90.00
_cell.angle_gamma   90.00
#
_symmetry.space_group_name_H-M   'P 1'
#
loop_
_entity.id
_entity.type
_entity.pdbx_description
1 polymer ?
#
loop_
_entity_poly.entity_id
_entity_poly.type
_entity_poly.pdbx_seq_one_letter_code
_entity_poly.pdbx_strand_id
1 'polypeptide(L)'
;MVLWGSLASLAVALDSIPPLLMTGIGLVIGSIISLPVSKFQVKALLPTKKVMLVGVYGLLGYHAALFAGLQNAPSVQANLVNYLWPVLVVVLAPLFIKTSKLTASHIVAAVIGFSGASLAILSGAELVSGFAFGYVYAGIAALVFSSYSLMTKRLEKSPTAAVGGYCFVAGVLAILMHFIFEQPTLIDGNQWVWLLALGLGPLGASFYLWDYALKNGPAQRVGTIAFFTPVISTALLLLTTGQQLSITLAAAAVLILVAAVFGSRVNN
;
A
#
# COMPACT_ATOMS: atom_id res chain seq x y z
N MET A 1 2.33 8.53 2.87
CA MET A 1 1.91 7.79 4.07
C MET A 1 0.54 8.27 4.58
N VAL A 2 0.28 9.58 4.71
CA VAL A 2 -1.03 10.09 5.18
C VAL A 2 -2.19 9.57 4.31
N LEU A 3 -2.07 9.64 2.98
CA LEU A 3 -3.09 9.11 2.07
C LEU A 3 -3.37 7.62 2.27
N TRP A 4 -2.33 6.79 2.44
CA TRP A 4 -2.55 5.37 2.76
C TRP A 4 -3.08 5.16 4.18
N GLY A 5 -2.69 6.05 5.13
CA GLY A 5 -3.25 6.03 6.47
C GLY A 5 -4.75 6.28 6.51
N SER A 6 -5.32 7.08 5.60
CA SER A 6 -6.76 7.30 5.52
C SER A 6 -7.55 6.10 4.94
N LEU A 7 -6.86 5.09 4.37
CA LEU A 7 -7.51 3.94 3.75
C LEU A 7 -8.45 3.20 4.72
N ALA A 8 -8.02 2.99 5.96
CA ALA A 8 -8.84 2.27 6.95
C ALA A 8 -10.15 3.01 7.27
N SER A 9 -10.09 4.33 7.47
CA SER A 9 -11.29 5.15 7.73
C SER A 9 -12.24 5.17 6.52
N LEU A 10 -11.69 5.22 5.29
CA LEU A 10 -12.48 5.17 4.06
C LEU A 10 -13.08 3.77 3.84
N ALA A 11 -12.33 2.70 4.16
CA ALA A 11 -12.83 1.34 4.05
C ALA A 11 -14.02 1.08 5.00
N VAL A 12 -14.01 1.66 6.21
CA VAL A 12 -15.16 1.58 7.12
C VAL A 12 -16.39 2.28 6.53
N ALA A 13 -16.21 3.42 5.86
CA ALA A 13 -17.33 4.12 5.19
C ALA A 13 -17.85 3.40 3.94
N LEU A 14 -17.11 2.43 3.42
CA LEU A 14 -17.37 1.66 2.20
C LEU A 14 -17.50 0.14 2.49
N ASP A 15 -17.80 -0.26 3.72
CA ASP A 15 -17.81 -1.65 4.19
C ASP A 15 -18.79 -2.55 3.44
N SER A 16 -19.88 -1.98 2.92
CA SER A 16 -20.87 -2.67 2.10
C SER A 16 -20.47 -2.86 0.63
N ILE A 17 -19.39 -2.23 0.16
CA ILE A 17 -18.92 -2.36 -1.21
C ILE A 17 -17.89 -3.51 -1.30
N PRO A 18 -18.10 -4.49 -2.22
CA PRO A 18 -17.14 -5.57 -2.41
C PRO A 18 -15.73 -5.06 -2.73
N PRO A 19 -14.69 -5.69 -2.16
CA PRO A 19 -13.32 -5.20 -2.24
C PRO A 19 -12.76 -5.02 -3.66
N LEU A 20 -13.07 -5.92 -4.59
CA LEU A 20 -12.60 -5.80 -5.98
C LEU A 20 -13.32 -4.65 -6.71
N LEU A 21 -14.62 -4.47 -6.46
CA LEU A 21 -15.37 -3.34 -7.00
C LEU A 21 -14.82 -2.02 -6.48
N MET A 22 -14.63 -1.91 -5.16
CA MET A 22 -14.07 -0.74 -4.49
C MET A 22 -12.67 -0.40 -5.04
N THR A 23 -11.80 -1.40 -5.16
CA THR A 23 -10.44 -1.24 -5.72
C THR A 23 -10.51 -0.82 -7.17
N GLY A 24 -11.35 -1.47 -7.97
CA GLY A 24 -11.46 -1.22 -9.39
C GLY A 24 -11.90 0.21 -9.67
N ILE A 25 -12.98 0.66 -9.05
CA ILE A 25 -13.47 2.04 -9.18
C ILE A 25 -12.42 3.03 -8.68
N GLY A 26 -11.82 2.78 -7.52
CA GLY A 26 -10.79 3.65 -6.96
C GLY A 26 -9.56 3.80 -7.87
N LEU A 27 -9.06 2.72 -8.46
CA LEU A 27 -7.94 2.77 -9.40
C LEU A 27 -8.32 3.47 -10.72
N VAL A 28 -9.53 3.26 -11.24
CA VAL A 28 -10.01 3.98 -12.44
C VAL A 28 -10.09 5.48 -12.16
N ILE A 29 -10.66 5.89 -11.03
CA ILE A 29 -10.69 7.31 -10.60
C ILE A 29 -9.26 7.84 -10.43
N GLY A 30 -8.39 7.07 -9.74
CA GLY A 30 -6.99 7.44 -9.52
C GLY A 30 -6.19 7.61 -10.81
N SER A 31 -6.57 6.90 -11.87
CA SER A 31 -5.92 7.03 -13.18
C SER A 31 -6.04 8.42 -13.79
N ILE A 32 -7.10 9.16 -13.46
CA ILE A 32 -7.37 10.52 -13.97
C ILE A 32 -6.30 11.51 -13.52
N ILE A 33 -5.64 11.27 -12.38
CA ILE A 33 -4.54 12.12 -11.87
C ILE A 33 -3.37 12.20 -12.86
N SER A 34 -3.21 11.18 -13.70
CA SER A 34 -2.18 11.18 -14.75
C SER A 34 -2.34 12.33 -15.76
N LEU A 35 -3.54 12.80 -15.99
CA LEU A 35 -3.82 13.86 -16.96
C LEU A 35 -3.06 15.18 -16.59
N PRO A 36 -3.26 15.78 -15.41
CA PRO A 36 -2.50 16.96 -15.02
C PRO A 36 -1.01 16.63 -14.80
N VAL A 37 -0.65 15.45 -14.28
CA VAL A 37 0.76 15.05 -14.07
C VAL A 37 1.52 14.98 -15.39
N SER A 38 0.87 14.56 -16.48
CA SER A 38 1.45 14.50 -17.82
C SER A 38 1.36 15.83 -18.57
N LYS A 39 0.78 16.89 -17.98
CA LYS A 39 0.39 18.12 -18.68
C LYS A 39 -0.47 17.82 -19.91
N PHE A 40 -1.42 16.88 -19.75
CA PHE A 40 -2.35 16.42 -20.79
C PHE A 40 -1.67 15.79 -22.02
N GLN A 41 -0.41 15.30 -21.88
CA GLN A 41 0.29 14.60 -22.94
C GLN A 41 -0.09 13.11 -22.93
N VAL A 42 -1.03 12.71 -23.77
CA VAL A 42 -1.57 11.34 -23.83
C VAL A 42 -0.50 10.25 -24.00
N LYS A 43 0.57 10.54 -24.77
CA LYS A 43 1.69 9.59 -24.95
C LYS A 43 2.39 9.23 -23.65
N ALA A 44 2.43 10.15 -22.66
CA ALA A 44 3.04 9.89 -21.35
C ALA A 44 2.16 8.98 -20.45
N LEU A 45 0.88 8.83 -20.78
CA LEU A 45 -0.07 7.96 -20.09
C LEU A 45 0.02 6.50 -20.54
N LEU A 46 0.60 6.27 -21.73
CA LEU A 46 0.71 4.93 -22.31
C LEU A 46 2.05 4.32 -21.91
N PRO A 47 2.10 3.49 -20.88
CA PRO A 47 3.33 2.83 -20.47
C PRO A 47 3.77 1.81 -21.52
N THR A 48 5.07 1.53 -21.57
CA THR A 48 5.57 0.39 -22.35
C THR A 48 4.96 -0.91 -21.83
N LYS A 49 4.90 -1.96 -22.66
CA LYS A 49 4.36 -3.28 -22.25
C LYS A 49 4.96 -3.76 -20.92
N LYS A 50 6.26 -3.56 -20.72
CA LYS A 50 6.95 -3.97 -19.50
C LYS A 50 6.48 -3.19 -18.28
N VAL A 51 6.34 -1.87 -18.40
CA VAL A 51 5.82 -1.00 -17.31
C VAL A 51 4.37 -1.33 -17.01
N MET A 52 3.56 -1.56 -18.03
CA MET A 52 2.17 -2.00 -17.90
C MET A 52 2.07 -3.31 -17.12
N LEU A 53 2.83 -4.34 -17.52
CA LEU A 53 2.83 -5.64 -16.84
C LEU A 53 3.24 -5.53 -15.37
N VAL A 54 4.32 -4.78 -15.08
CA VAL A 54 4.78 -4.56 -13.70
C VAL A 54 3.72 -3.79 -12.89
N GLY A 55 3.10 -2.76 -13.47
CA GLY A 55 2.08 -1.96 -12.79
C GLY A 55 0.81 -2.76 -12.49
N VAL A 56 0.29 -3.49 -13.48
CA VAL A 56 -0.89 -4.35 -13.30
C VAL A 56 -0.61 -5.47 -12.31
N TYR A 57 0.54 -6.15 -12.42
CA TYR A 57 1.00 -7.14 -11.44
C TYR A 57 1.00 -6.55 -10.03
N GLY A 58 1.60 -5.35 -9.86
CA GLY A 58 1.68 -4.70 -8.56
C GLY A 58 0.33 -4.31 -8.00
N LEU A 59 -0.49 -3.60 -8.77
CA LEU A 59 -1.74 -3.05 -8.25
C LEU A 59 -2.83 -4.11 -8.14
N LEU A 60 -3.11 -4.85 -9.22
CA LEU A 60 -4.15 -5.87 -9.20
C LEU A 60 -3.73 -7.07 -8.36
N GLY A 61 -2.51 -7.58 -8.56
CA GLY A 61 -2.01 -8.76 -7.84
C GLY A 61 -1.92 -8.52 -6.33
N TYR A 62 -1.45 -7.33 -5.92
CA TYR A 62 -1.42 -6.95 -4.51
C TYR A 62 -2.81 -6.94 -3.89
N HIS A 63 -3.77 -6.22 -4.47
CA HIS A 63 -5.09 -6.09 -3.89
C HIS A 63 -5.86 -7.41 -3.91
N ALA A 64 -5.79 -8.19 -4.99
CA ALA A 64 -6.41 -9.50 -5.05
C ALA A 64 -5.87 -10.45 -3.97
N ALA A 65 -4.55 -10.49 -3.79
CA ALA A 65 -3.93 -11.32 -2.75
C ALA A 65 -4.26 -10.80 -1.34
N LEU A 66 -4.24 -9.47 -1.12
CA LEU A 66 -4.59 -8.87 0.17
C LEU A 66 -6.03 -9.20 0.58
N PHE A 67 -6.98 -9.03 -0.33
CA PHE A 67 -8.39 -9.31 -0.03
C PHE A 67 -8.64 -10.79 0.21
N ALA A 68 -8.02 -11.67 -0.59
CA ALA A 68 -8.06 -13.10 -0.31
C ALA A 68 -7.48 -13.40 1.10
N GLY A 69 -6.42 -12.70 1.50
CA GLY A 69 -5.85 -12.80 2.84
C GLY A 69 -6.83 -12.39 3.94
N LEU A 70 -7.44 -11.23 3.79
CA LEU A 70 -8.37 -10.66 4.78
C LEU A 70 -9.67 -11.46 4.90
N GLN A 71 -10.13 -12.11 3.82
CA GLN A 71 -11.34 -12.95 3.83
C GLN A 71 -11.10 -14.36 4.40
N ASN A 72 -9.86 -14.85 4.38
CA ASN A 72 -9.51 -16.22 4.78
C ASN A 72 -8.65 -16.30 6.07
N ALA A 73 -8.55 -15.21 6.83
CA ALA A 73 -7.90 -15.15 8.14
C ALA A 73 -8.48 -14.00 8.97
N PRO A 74 -8.26 -13.99 10.29
CA PRO A 74 -8.56 -12.84 11.13
C PRO A 74 -7.85 -11.60 10.57
N SER A 75 -8.64 -10.58 10.20
CA SER A 75 -8.20 -9.44 9.38
C SER A 75 -7.04 -8.65 9.97
N VAL A 76 -7.00 -8.47 11.30
CA VAL A 76 -5.91 -7.78 12.01
C VAL A 76 -4.58 -8.53 11.81
N GLN A 77 -4.59 -9.85 12.00
CA GLN A 77 -3.39 -10.69 11.87
C GLN A 77 -2.94 -10.82 10.41
N ALA A 78 -3.90 -10.97 9.46
CA ALA A 78 -3.58 -10.96 8.03
C ALA A 78 -2.97 -9.63 7.60
N ASN A 79 -3.50 -8.50 8.08
CA ASN A 79 -2.94 -7.18 7.81
C ASN A 79 -1.53 -7.03 8.41
N LEU A 80 -1.27 -7.58 9.59
CA LEU A 80 0.06 -7.60 10.18
C LEU A 80 1.06 -8.35 9.29
N VAL A 81 0.68 -9.51 8.75
CA VAL A 81 1.51 -10.25 7.79
C VAL A 81 1.73 -9.44 6.52
N ASN A 82 0.69 -8.78 6.00
CA ASN A 82 0.83 -7.88 4.87
C ASN A 82 1.84 -6.76 5.15
N TYR A 83 1.90 -6.22 6.37
CA TYR A 83 2.86 -5.18 6.75
C TYR A 83 4.34 -5.63 6.78
N LEU A 84 4.64 -6.86 6.41
CA LEU A 84 6.00 -7.27 6.06
C LEU A 84 6.51 -6.59 4.78
N TRP A 85 5.65 -6.03 3.91
CA TRP A 85 6.07 -5.43 2.65
C TRP A 85 7.15 -4.33 2.79
N PRO A 86 7.14 -3.41 3.80
CA PRO A 86 8.22 -2.44 3.94
C PRO A 86 9.55 -3.10 4.32
N VAL A 87 9.52 -4.14 5.17
CA VAL A 87 10.71 -4.96 5.49
C VAL A 87 11.27 -5.58 4.22
N LEU A 88 10.39 -6.18 3.41
CA LEU A 88 10.76 -6.82 2.15
C LEU A 88 11.32 -5.82 1.12
N VAL A 89 10.81 -4.58 1.06
CA VAL A 89 11.41 -3.52 0.22
C VAL A 89 12.86 -3.27 0.65
N VAL A 90 13.13 -3.21 1.95
CA VAL A 90 14.50 -2.98 2.47
C VAL A 90 15.40 -4.17 2.17
N VAL A 91 14.96 -5.38 2.52
CA VAL A 91 15.79 -6.60 2.46
C VAL A 91 16.01 -7.07 1.02
N LEU A 92 15.01 -6.95 0.16
CA LEU A 92 15.10 -7.40 -1.24
C LEU A 92 15.73 -6.34 -2.16
N ALA A 93 15.94 -5.10 -1.70
CA ALA A 93 16.48 -4.02 -2.54
C ALA A 93 17.77 -4.42 -3.30
N PRO A 94 18.78 -5.10 -2.70
CA PRO A 94 19.99 -5.49 -3.42
C PRO A 94 19.76 -6.48 -4.56
N LEU A 95 18.70 -7.28 -4.50
CA LEU A 95 18.38 -8.24 -5.58
C LEU A 95 17.86 -7.53 -6.85
N PHE A 96 17.24 -6.38 -6.69
CA PHE A 96 16.66 -5.60 -7.79
C PHE A 96 17.52 -4.43 -8.22
N ILE A 97 18.29 -3.84 -7.30
CA ILE A 97 19.03 -2.58 -7.50
C ILE A 97 20.52 -2.86 -7.26
N LYS A 98 21.30 -2.94 -8.33
CA LYS A 98 22.73 -3.32 -8.29
C LYS A 98 23.59 -2.40 -7.41
N THR A 99 23.22 -1.12 -7.27
CA THR A 99 23.93 -0.13 -6.45
C THR A 99 23.53 -0.17 -4.99
N SER A 100 22.48 -0.91 -4.63
CA SER A 100 21.97 -1.02 -3.27
C SER A 100 22.74 -2.08 -2.50
N LYS A 101 23.14 -1.73 -1.27
CA LYS A 101 23.80 -2.66 -0.34
C LYS A 101 22.94 -2.83 0.91
N LEU A 102 22.76 -4.07 1.35
CA LEU A 102 22.12 -4.37 2.61
C LEU A 102 23.17 -4.32 3.72
N THR A 103 22.97 -3.43 4.70
CA THR A 103 23.81 -3.32 5.89
C THR A 103 23.03 -3.79 7.11
N ALA A 104 23.75 -4.14 8.19
CA ALA A 104 23.12 -4.48 9.47
C ALA A 104 22.19 -3.35 9.97
N SER A 105 22.56 -2.10 9.74
CA SER A 105 21.73 -0.94 10.12
C SER A 105 20.40 -0.91 9.37
N HIS A 106 20.35 -1.30 8.09
CA HIS A 106 19.09 -1.41 7.34
C HIS A 106 18.20 -2.49 7.95
N ILE A 107 18.76 -3.64 8.32
CA ILE A 107 18.00 -4.75 8.95
C ILE A 107 17.47 -4.30 10.31
N VAL A 108 18.30 -3.69 11.14
CA VAL A 108 17.89 -3.19 12.47
C VAL A 108 16.78 -2.16 12.33
N ALA A 109 16.91 -1.19 11.41
CA ALA A 109 15.86 -0.20 11.15
C ALA A 109 14.55 -0.87 10.71
N ALA A 110 14.61 -1.87 9.82
CA ALA A 110 13.44 -2.60 9.35
C ALA A 110 12.76 -3.39 10.49
N VAL A 111 13.55 -4.06 11.34
CA VAL A 111 13.02 -4.80 12.50
C VAL A 111 12.36 -3.86 13.51
N ILE A 112 13.02 -2.74 13.88
CA ILE A 112 12.45 -1.75 14.80
C ILE A 112 11.16 -1.16 14.21
N GLY A 113 11.17 -0.78 12.94
CA GLY A 113 10.00 -0.23 12.24
C GLY A 113 8.84 -1.22 12.17
N PHE A 114 9.13 -2.47 11.86
CA PHE A 114 8.12 -3.53 11.84
C PHE A 114 7.56 -3.81 13.25
N SER A 115 8.40 -3.82 14.28
CA SER A 115 7.95 -3.98 15.67
C SER A 115 7.02 -2.85 16.10
N GLY A 116 7.34 -1.61 15.74
CA GLY A 116 6.46 -0.46 15.99
C GLY A 116 5.14 -0.56 15.22
N ALA A 117 5.18 -0.94 13.93
CA ALA A 117 3.98 -1.16 13.12
C ALA A 117 3.10 -2.29 13.71
N SER A 118 3.72 -3.39 14.14
CA SER A 118 3.04 -4.50 14.80
C SER A 118 2.34 -4.05 16.09
N LEU A 119 3.04 -3.27 16.90
CA LEU A 119 2.48 -2.75 18.15
C LEU A 119 1.28 -1.82 17.90
N ALA A 120 1.33 -0.97 16.86
CA ALA A 120 0.22 -0.12 16.48
C ALA A 120 -1.00 -0.93 16.00
N ILE A 121 -0.78 -1.94 15.15
CA ILE A 121 -1.84 -2.77 14.59
C ILE A 121 -2.48 -3.66 15.66
N LEU A 122 -1.68 -4.21 16.56
CA LEU A 122 -2.15 -5.10 17.62
C LEU A 122 -2.74 -4.36 18.83
N SER A 123 -2.63 -3.05 18.86
CA SER A 123 -3.18 -2.22 19.96
C SER A 123 -4.70 -2.35 20.02
N GLY A 124 -5.20 -3.02 21.05
CA GLY A 124 -6.63 -3.25 21.24
C GLY A 124 -7.22 -4.43 20.46
N ALA A 125 -6.40 -5.24 19.78
CA ALA A 125 -6.85 -6.41 19.06
C ALA A 125 -6.74 -7.69 19.90
N GLU A 126 -7.76 -8.54 19.83
CA GLU A 126 -7.68 -9.91 20.31
C GLU A 126 -7.00 -10.81 19.27
N LEU A 127 -6.00 -11.57 19.72
CA LEU A 127 -5.31 -12.50 18.84
C LEU A 127 -6.01 -13.86 18.84
N VAL A 128 -6.41 -14.31 17.67
CA VAL A 128 -6.96 -15.66 17.47
C VAL A 128 -5.81 -16.63 17.24
N SER A 129 -5.79 -17.74 17.99
CA SER A 129 -4.78 -18.78 17.85
C SER A 129 -5.06 -19.67 16.64
N GLY A 130 -3.99 -20.19 16.01
CA GLY A 130 -4.07 -21.14 14.91
C GLY A 130 -3.58 -20.58 13.57
N PHE A 131 -3.32 -21.49 12.64
CA PHE A 131 -2.93 -21.17 11.27
C PHE A 131 -4.17 -20.96 10.38
N ALA A 132 -4.14 -19.92 9.56
CA ALA A 132 -5.16 -19.68 8.55
C ALA A 132 -4.51 -19.46 7.17
N PHE A 133 -5.09 -20.01 6.11
CA PHE A 133 -4.58 -19.85 4.75
C PHE A 133 -4.50 -18.39 4.31
N GLY A 134 -5.33 -17.51 4.87
CA GLY A 134 -5.28 -16.08 4.64
C GLY A 134 -3.91 -15.45 4.93
N TYR A 135 -3.12 -16.02 5.86
CA TYR A 135 -1.77 -15.52 6.13
C TYR A 135 -0.81 -15.75 4.95
N VAL A 136 -1.00 -16.85 4.20
CA VAL A 136 -0.23 -17.12 2.97
C VAL A 136 -0.55 -16.08 1.91
N TYR A 137 -1.83 -15.79 1.69
CA TYR A 137 -2.25 -14.75 0.75
C TYR A 137 -1.75 -13.36 1.15
N ALA A 138 -1.81 -13.01 2.44
CA ALA A 138 -1.27 -11.75 2.95
C ALA A 138 0.26 -11.65 2.75
N GLY A 139 0.98 -12.75 2.94
CA GLY A 139 2.42 -12.86 2.63
C GLY A 139 2.71 -12.68 1.14
N ILE A 140 1.90 -13.29 0.27
CA ILE A 140 1.97 -13.09 -1.18
C ILE A 140 1.71 -11.62 -1.53
N ALA A 141 0.70 -10.97 -0.92
CA ALA A 141 0.46 -9.55 -1.11
C ALA A 141 1.69 -8.71 -0.75
N ALA A 142 2.31 -8.98 0.40
CA ALA A 142 3.54 -8.29 0.82
C ALA A 142 4.69 -8.48 -0.18
N LEU A 143 4.88 -9.69 -0.70
CA LEU A 143 5.88 -9.99 -1.73
C LEU A 143 5.57 -9.30 -3.06
N VAL A 144 4.32 -9.30 -3.50
CA VAL A 144 3.88 -8.63 -4.73
C VAL A 144 4.14 -7.14 -4.64
N PHE A 145 3.73 -6.49 -3.54
CA PHE A 145 3.90 -5.05 -3.40
C PHE A 145 5.36 -4.63 -3.27
N SER A 146 6.17 -5.38 -2.53
CA SER A 146 7.60 -5.09 -2.39
C SER A 146 8.37 -5.30 -3.70
N SER A 147 8.12 -6.40 -4.40
CA SER A 147 8.76 -6.66 -5.70
C SER A 147 8.31 -5.67 -6.78
N TYR A 148 7.01 -5.33 -6.83
CA TYR A 148 6.50 -4.24 -7.69
C TYR A 148 7.24 -2.93 -7.42
N SER A 149 7.35 -2.54 -6.15
CA SER A 149 8.03 -1.30 -5.74
C SER A 149 9.49 -1.26 -6.22
N LEU A 150 10.22 -2.35 -6.04
CA LEU A 150 11.62 -2.46 -6.48
C LEU A 150 11.76 -2.55 -8.01
N MET A 151 10.84 -3.23 -8.69
CA MET A 151 10.79 -3.23 -10.15
C MET A 151 10.49 -1.85 -10.72
N THR A 152 9.60 -1.08 -10.09
CA THR A 152 9.31 0.32 -10.45
C THR A 152 10.57 1.18 -10.34
N LYS A 153 11.35 1.05 -9.26
CA LYS A 153 12.65 1.70 -9.13
C LYS A 153 13.60 1.35 -10.28
N ARG A 154 13.64 0.09 -10.69
CA ARG A 154 14.44 -0.37 -11.84
C ARG A 154 13.97 0.21 -13.17
N LEU A 155 12.71 0.62 -13.25
CA LEU A 155 12.08 1.25 -14.43
C LEU A 155 12.03 2.79 -14.31
N GLU A 156 12.98 3.39 -13.61
CA GLU A 156 13.03 4.83 -13.26
C GLU A 156 12.91 5.78 -14.46
N LYS A 157 13.33 5.34 -15.67
CA LYS A 157 13.19 6.12 -16.91
C LYS A 157 11.74 6.28 -17.40
N SER A 158 10.80 5.49 -16.86
CA SER A 158 9.39 5.64 -17.18
C SER A 158 8.80 6.85 -16.46
N PRO A 159 8.04 7.72 -17.12
CA PRO A 159 7.43 8.88 -16.45
C PRO A 159 6.43 8.44 -15.39
N THR A 160 6.35 9.17 -14.26
CA THR A 160 5.38 8.88 -13.20
C THR A 160 3.92 8.97 -13.70
N ALA A 161 3.65 9.76 -14.73
CA ALA A 161 2.34 9.80 -15.38
C ALA A 161 1.88 8.43 -15.93
N ALA A 162 2.82 7.51 -16.24
CA ALA A 162 2.50 6.15 -16.66
C ALA A 162 1.75 5.32 -15.59
N VAL A 163 1.81 5.76 -14.32
CA VAL A 163 0.99 5.19 -13.21
C VAL A 163 -0.49 5.18 -13.60
N GLY A 164 -1.00 6.24 -14.23
CA GLY A 164 -2.39 6.30 -14.67
C GLY A 164 -2.76 5.21 -15.65
N GLY A 165 -1.88 4.90 -16.60
CA GLY A 165 -2.14 3.86 -17.59
C GLY A 165 -2.34 2.48 -16.96
N TYR A 166 -1.45 2.06 -16.07
CA TYR A 166 -1.60 0.75 -15.42
C TYR A 166 -2.62 0.77 -14.27
N CYS A 167 -2.87 1.91 -13.61
CA CYS A 167 -4.02 2.06 -12.71
C CYS A 167 -5.34 1.82 -13.43
N PHE A 168 -5.52 2.44 -14.61
CA PHE A 168 -6.72 2.25 -15.40
C PHE A 168 -6.93 0.78 -15.78
N VAL A 169 -5.90 0.14 -16.35
CA VAL A 169 -5.99 -1.28 -16.75
C VAL A 169 -6.23 -2.19 -15.55
N ALA A 170 -5.50 -1.99 -14.44
CA ALA A 170 -5.69 -2.77 -13.21
C ALA A 170 -7.09 -2.56 -12.63
N GLY A 171 -7.59 -1.33 -12.66
CA GLY A 171 -8.93 -0.99 -12.19
C GLY A 171 -10.03 -1.65 -13.01
N VAL A 172 -9.93 -1.60 -14.34
CA VAL A 172 -10.89 -2.29 -15.24
C VAL A 172 -10.85 -3.80 -15.00
N LEU A 173 -9.67 -4.40 -14.89
CA LEU A 173 -9.54 -5.84 -14.60
C LEU A 173 -10.13 -6.19 -13.22
N ALA A 174 -9.93 -5.36 -12.19
CA ALA A 174 -10.53 -5.57 -10.87
C ALA A 174 -12.07 -5.53 -10.94
N ILE A 175 -12.67 -4.59 -11.71
CA ILE A 175 -14.11 -4.54 -11.93
C ILE A 175 -14.60 -5.80 -12.67
N LEU A 176 -13.86 -6.26 -13.68
CA LEU A 176 -14.23 -7.50 -14.37
C LEU A 176 -14.16 -8.72 -13.43
N MET A 177 -13.13 -8.79 -12.56
CA MET A 177 -13.03 -9.82 -11.53
C MET A 177 -14.16 -9.74 -10.50
N HIS A 178 -14.62 -8.54 -10.14
CA HIS A 178 -15.81 -8.38 -9.29
C HIS A 178 -17.01 -9.14 -9.85
N PHE A 179 -17.34 -8.98 -11.13
CA PHE A 179 -18.49 -9.69 -11.74
C PHE A 179 -18.34 -11.21 -11.77
N ILE A 180 -17.12 -11.74 -11.59
CA ILE A 180 -16.86 -13.19 -11.58
C ILE A 180 -16.84 -13.74 -10.14
N PHE A 181 -16.29 -13.00 -9.19
CA PHE A 181 -15.94 -13.52 -7.86
C PHE A 181 -16.73 -12.90 -6.71
N GLU A 182 -17.41 -11.77 -6.92
CA GLU A 182 -18.12 -11.06 -5.87
C GLU A 182 -19.60 -10.92 -6.20
N GLN A 183 -20.43 -10.62 -5.20
CA GLN A 183 -21.87 -10.42 -5.41
C GLN A 183 -22.14 -9.03 -6.02
N PRO A 184 -23.08 -8.92 -6.96
CA PRO A 184 -23.52 -7.64 -7.51
C PRO A 184 -23.99 -6.71 -6.40
N THR A 185 -23.49 -5.48 -6.40
CA THR A 185 -23.79 -4.48 -5.38
C THR A 185 -24.14 -3.14 -6.04
N LEU A 186 -25.23 -2.53 -5.57
CA LEU A 186 -25.60 -1.17 -5.99
C LEU A 186 -24.86 -0.16 -5.11
N ILE A 187 -24.33 0.88 -5.74
CA ILE A 187 -23.61 1.96 -5.08
C ILE A 187 -24.56 3.14 -4.90
N ASP A 188 -24.78 3.59 -3.68
CA ASP A 188 -25.60 4.75 -3.40
C ASP A 188 -24.87 6.10 -3.62
N GLY A 189 -25.64 7.21 -3.60
CA GLY A 189 -25.06 8.54 -3.86
C GLY A 189 -23.97 8.96 -2.87
N ASN A 190 -24.09 8.60 -1.58
CA ASN A 190 -23.12 8.96 -0.56
C ASN A 190 -21.83 8.15 -0.70
N GLN A 191 -21.94 6.89 -1.09
CA GLN A 191 -20.78 6.01 -1.31
C GLN A 191 -19.87 6.52 -2.44
N TRP A 192 -20.44 7.18 -3.46
CA TRP A 192 -19.65 7.80 -4.52
C TRP A 192 -18.70 8.88 -4.02
N VAL A 193 -19.08 9.66 -3.00
CA VAL A 193 -18.19 10.66 -2.39
C VAL A 193 -16.97 9.98 -1.75
N TRP A 194 -17.19 8.88 -1.02
CA TRP A 194 -16.10 8.11 -0.41
C TRP A 194 -15.25 7.36 -1.44
N LEU A 195 -15.85 6.85 -2.51
CA LEU A 195 -15.12 6.25 -3.63
C LEU A 195 -14.26 7.27 -4.37
N LEU A 196 -14.73 8.51 -4.55
CA LEU A 196 -13.93 9.61 -5.10
C LEU A 196 -12.75 9.92 -4.18
N ALA A 197 -12.97 10.05 -2.87
CA ALA A 197 -11.91 10.28 -1.90
C ALA A 197 -10.87 9.13 -1.89
N LEU A 198 -11.34 7.87 -1.94
CA LEU A 198 -10.52 6.68 -2.03
C LEU A 198 -9.67 6.69 -3.31
N GLY A 199 -10.32 6.95 -4.46
CA GLY A 199 -9.66 6.92 -5.76
C GLY A 199 -8.68 8.07 -5.97
N LEU A 200 -9.00 9.28 -5.54
CA LEU A 200 -8.09 10.41 -5.64
C LEU A 200 -6.97 10.37 -4.60
N GLY A 201 -7.22 9.83 -3.43
CA GLY A 201 -6.28 9.72 -2.32
C GLY A 201 -5.48 8.41 -2.31
N PRO A 202 -5.90 7.41 -1.49
CA PRO A 202 -5.14 6.18 -1.25
C PRO A 202 -4.87 5.32 -2.49
N LEU A 203 -5.82 5.19 -3.40
CA LEU A 203 -5.68 4.39 -4.62
C LEU A 203 -5.22 5.19 -5.85
N GLY A 204 -5.10 6.52 -5.72
CA GLY A 204 -4.61 7.41 -6.77
C GLY A 204 -3.32 8.11 -6.36
N ALA A 205 -3.41 9.32 -5.84
CA ALA A 205 -2.27 10.19 -5.57
C ALA A 205 -1.14 9.51 -4.80
N SER A 206 -1.45 8.59 -3.89
CA SER A 206 -0.43 7.87 -3.13
C SER A 206 0.48 7.02 -4.03
N PHE A 207 -0.04 6.37 -5.09
CA PHE A 207 0.77 5.57 -6.01
C PHE A 207 1.68 6.43 -6.89
N TYR A 208 1.23 7.63 -7.30
CA TYR A 208 2.10 8.58 -8.03
C TYR A 208 3.22 9.09 -7.11
N LEU A 209 2.90 9.46 -5.87
CA LEU A 209 3.89 9.89 -4.89
C LEU A 209 4.87 8.77 -4.54
N TRP A 210 4.39 7.53 -4.44
CA TRP A 210 5.20 6.35 -4.18
C TRP A 210 6.16 6.06 -5.33
N ASP A 211 5.65 6.04 -6.57
CA ASP A 211 6.46 5.87 -7.79
C ASP A 211 7.55 6.95 -7.88
N TYR A 212 7.17 8.20 -7.66
CA TYR A 212 8.11 9.32 -7.66
C TYR A 212 9.17 9.18 -6.56
N ALA A 213 8.77 8.84 -5.34
CA ALA A 213 9.70 8.68 -4.21
C ALA A 213 10.70 7.54 -4.46
N LEU A 214 10.24 6.40 -4.99
CA LEU A 214 11.11 5.27 -5.31
C LEU A 214 12.09 5.60 -6.43
N LYS A 215 11.66 6.31 -7.46
CA LYS A 215 12.53 6.71 -8.59
C LYS A 215 13.62 7.69 -8.19
N ASN A 216 13.31 8.61 -7.26
CA ASN A 216 14.19 9.70 -6.88
C ASN A 216 14.91 9.50 -5.53
N GLY A 217 14.55 8.47 -4.76
CA GLY A 217 15.12 8.19 -3.45
C GLY A 217 15.68 6.77 -3.29
N PRO A 218 16.50 6.54 -2.26
CA PRO A 218 16.93 5.19 -1.90
C PRO A 218 15.73 4.34 -1.45
N ALA A 219 15.57 3.15 -2.05
CA ALA A 219 14.42 2.28 -1.79
C ALA A 219 14.31 1.88 -0.30
N GLN A 220 15.45 1.68 0.39
CA GLN A 220 15.48 1.36 1.80
C GLN A 220 14.92 2.48 2.67
N ARG A 221 15.28 3.74 2.40
CA ARG A 221 14.71 4.89 3.12
C ARG A 221 13.20 5.02 2.89
N VAL A 222 12.79 4.89 1.64
CA VAL A 222 11.37 4.94 1.27
C VAL A 222 10.58 3.83 1.97
N GLY A 223 11.13 2.59 1.99
CA GLY A 223 10.55 1.46 2.71
C GLY A 223 10.47 1.69 4.23
N THR A 224 11.54 2.23 4.84
CA THR A 224 11.54 2.52 6.29
C THR A 224 10.50 3.59 6.67
N ILE A 225 10.35 4.64 5.85
CA ILE A 225 9.34 5.69 6.07
C ILE A 225 7.91 5.12 5.95
N ALA A 226 7.73 4.04 5.20
CA ALA A 226 6.41 3.43 5.04
C ALA A 226 5.82 2.87 6.35
N PHE A 227 6.64 2.55 7.34
CA PHE A 227 6.18 2.14 8.66
C PHE A 227 5.38 3.21 9.43
N PHE A 228 5.42 4.47 9.00
CA PHE A 228 4.52 5.50 9.54
C PHE A 228 3.06 5.27 9.18
N THR A 229 2.76 4.52 8.12
CA THR A 229 1.39 4.33 7.63
C THR A 229 0.44 3.78 8.70
N PRO A 230 0.74 2.68 9.43
CA PRO A 230 -0.16 2.17 10.46
C PRO A 230 -0.35 3.13 11.63
N VAL A 231 0.68 3.88 12.04
CA VAL A 231 0.54 4.88 13.11
C VAL A 231 -0.39 6.01 12.68
N ILE A 232 -0.21 6.52 11.45
CA ILE A 232 -1.09 7.56 10.89
C ILE A 232 -2.51 7.01 10.74
N SER A 233 -2.66 5.78 10.26
CA SER A 233 -3.96 5.13 10.10
C SER A 233 -4.70 5.02 11.43
N THR A 234 -4.02 4.54 12.47
CA THR A 234 -4.62 4.42 13.80
C THR A 234 -4.93 5.78 14.40
N ALA A 235 -4.04 6.78 14.24
CA ALA A 235 -4.29 8.13 14.72
C ALA A 235 -5.53 8.76 14.04
N LEU A 236 -5.68 8.60 12.72
CA LEU A 236 -6.86 9.07 12.00
C LEU A 236 -8.13 8.35 12.45
N LEU A 237 -8.06 7.05 12.68
CA LEU A 237 -9.19 6.26 13.16
C LEU A 237 -9.63 6.74 14.56
N LEU A 238 -8.69 6.99 15.48
CA LEU A 238 -8.98 7.54 16.81
C LEU A 238 -9.66 8.90 16.73
N LEU A 239 -9.18 9.78 15.85
CA LEU A 239 -9.78 11.12 15.66
C LEU A 239 -11.20 11.02 15.09
N THR A 240 -11.48 10.06 14.22
CA THR A 240 -12.82 9.88 13.61
C THR A 240 -13.79 9.14 14.52
N THR A 241 -13.30 8.28 15.42
CA THR A 241 -14.14 7.50 16.37
C THR A 241 -14.23 8.11 17.76
N GLY A 242 -13.45 9.16 18.07
CA GLY A 242 -13.41 9.79 19.40
C GLY A 242 -12.75 8.92 20.48
N GLN A 243 -12.04 7.87 20.11
CA GLN A 243 -11.32 7.02 21.07
C GLN A 243 -10.06 7.71 21.58
N GLN A 244 -9.63 7.36 22.80
CA GLN A 244 -8.45 7.96 23.42
C GLN A 244 -7.13 7.31 22.94
N LEU A 245 -6.08 8.12 22.86
CA LEU A 245 -4.74 7.66 22.54
C LEU A 245 -4.22 6.70 23.64
N SER A 246 -3.88 5.47 23.24
CA SER A 246 -3.27 4.51 24.17
C SER A 246 -1.75 4.72 24.29
N ILE A 247 -1.19 4.35 25.46
CA ILE A 247 0.27 4.34 25.68
C ILE A 247 0.96 3.43 24.65
N THR A 248 0.31 2.33 24.27
CA THR A 248 0.81 1.38 23.26
C THR A 248 0.99 2.06 21.91
N LEU A 249 0.05 2.89 21.49
CA LEU A 249 0.16 3.62 20.22
C LEU A 249 1.24 4.71 20.29
N ALA A 250 1.39 5.38 21.41
CA ALA A 250 2.49 6.33 21.61
C ALA A 250 3.86 5.64 21.54
N ALA A 251 4.02 4.47 22.16
CA ALA A 251 5.23 3.66 22.08
C ALA A 251 5.51 3.19 20.65
N ALA A 252 4.49 2.76 19.91
CA ALA A 252 4.59 2.40 18.50
C ALA A 252 5.10 3.56 17.64
N ALA A 253 4.57 4.77 17.84
CA ALA A 253 5.01 5.97 17.14
C ALA A 253 6.48 6.29 17.41
N VAL A 254 6.95 6.17 18.66
CA VAL A 254 8.35 6.37 19.04
C VAL A 254 9.26 5.35 18.33
N LEU A 255 8.91 4.05 18.33
CA LEU A 255 9.70 3.02 17.65
C LEU A 255 9.83 3.31 16.16
N ILE A 256 8.75 3.72 15.51
CA ILE A 256 8.76 4.04 14.07
C ILE A 256 9.59 5.29 13.79
N LEU A 257 9.51 6.32 14.63
CA LEU A 257 10.38 7.50 14.53
C LEU A 257 11.86 7.11 14.65
N VAL A 258 12.20 6.28 15.63
CA VAL A 258 13.57 5.78 15.81
C VAL A 258 14.04 5.02 14.57
N ALA A 259 13.21 4.11 14.04
CA ALA A 259 13.51 3.37 12.82
C ALA A 259 13.75 4.29 11.61
N ALA A 260 12.90 5.31 11.43
CA ALA A 260 13.01 6.26 10.32
C ALA A 260 14.28 7.10 10.42
N VAL A 261 14.61 7.61 11.62
CA VAL A 261 15.84 8.38 11.87
C VAL A 261 17.08 7.50 11.67
N PHE A 262 17.06 6.29 12.22
CA PHE A 262 18.18 5.36 12.11
C PHE A 262 18.39 4.91 10.65
N GLY A 263 17.33 4.49 9.98
CA GLY A 263 17.37 4.09 8.57
C GLY A 263 17.76 5.23 7.61
N SER A 264 17.44 6.49 7.94
CA SER A 264 17.80 7.64 7.11
C SER A 264 19.30 8.03 7.20
N ARG A 265 19.96 7.69 8.28
CA ARG A 265 21.39 7.98 8.51
C ARG A 265 22.34 6.96 7.89
N VAL A 266 21.81 5.82 7.45
CA VAL A 266 22.61 4.80 6.77
C VAL A 266 22.96 5.31 5.37
N ASN A 267 24.19 5.70 5.16
CA ASN A 267 24.72 6.03 3.83
C ASN A 267 24.96 4.74 3.06
N ASN A 268 24.47 4.71 1.83
CA ASN A 268 24.74 3.63 0.85
C ASN A 268 26.18 3.68 0.37
#